data_31df7d52b79d9f8d13496744feea0a9a
#
_entry.id   31df7d52b79d9f8d13496744feea0a9a
#
_cell.length_a   1.000
_cell.length_b   1.000
_cell.length_c   1.000
_cell.angle_alpha   90.00
_cell.angle_beta   90.00
_cell.angle_gamma   90.00
#
_symmetry.space_group_name_H-M   'P 1'
#
loop_
_entity.id
_entity.type
_entity.pdbx_description
1 polymer ?
#
loop_
_entity_poly.entity_id
_entity_poly.type
_entity_poly.pdbx_seq_one_letter_code
_entity_poly.pdbx_strand_id
1 'polypeptide(L)'
;MLKKALKLFLYLVLSVLLIIAAIGIHRAWDRYNPIDYWLVKYGYNEFIPPRSIPDAHKIAAPEMIAHGGGEIDGIQYTNSREALLQSIARGYKFIEIDFKETIEGELFGAHSSREFREFTELADIGHIPPTNEQVRNAKIHGKYTPIFLREIYEILKHHPDVYLVTDKTRAYKAMLEQFPLPQQLIVETYKVGQYYRALKAGIWYPTFPGGVKELREHKATLSVMGQGYWNSDDEVRQWALEPGRTAMVLTNNDCDNIDLPKGTLLYTDRCLPKR
;
A
#
# COMPACT_ATOMS: atom_id res chain seq x y z
N MET A 1 -21.48 -49.82 -23.26
CA MET A 1 -20.53 -49.28 -22.29
C MET A 1 -19.68 -48.15 -22.89
N LEU A 2 -19.05 -48.29 -24.02
CA LEU A 2 -18.13 -47.28 -24.62
C LEU A 2 -18.80 -45.89 -24.84
N LYS A 3 -20.03 -45.85 -25.38
CA LYS A 3 -20.75 -44.59 -25.60
C LYS A 3 -21.06 -43.79 -24.28
N LYS A 4 -21.29 -44.49 -23.17
CA LYS A 4 -21.50 -43.86 -21.87
C LYS A 4 -20.18 -43.31 -21.31
N ALA A 5 -19.11 -44.08 -21.43
CA ALA A 5 -17.77 -43.65 -21.01
C ALA A 5 -17.28 -42.41 -21.79
N LEU A 6 -17.51 -42.39 -23.12
CA LEU A 6 -17.18 -41.26 -23.98
C LEU A 6 -17.99 -39.99 -23.61
N LYS A 7 -19.29 -40.15 -23.32
CA LYS A 7 -20.09 -39.00 -22.85
C LYS A 7 -19.58 -38.45 -21.50
N LEU A 8 -19.25 -39.33 -20.57
CA LEU A 8 -18.73 -38.92 -19.26
C LEU A 8 -17.39 -38.19 -19.39
N PHE A 9 -16.50 -38.71 -20.26
CA PHE A 9 -15.23 -38.05 -20.56
C PHE A 9 -15.43 -36.68 -21.20
N LEU A 10 -16.36 -36.53 -22.17
CA LEU A 10 -16.68 -35.24 -22.78
C LEU A 10 -17.23 -34.24 -21.76
N TYR A 11 -18.11 -34.65 -20.83
CA TYR A 11 -18.60 -33.77 -19.76
C TYR A 11 -17.48 -33.35 -18.81
N LEU A 12 -16.56 -34.24 -18.47
CA LEU A 12 -15.41 -33.91 -17.65
C LEU A 12 -14.52 -32.86 -18.32
N VAL A 13 -14.19 -33.08 -19.61
CA VAL A 13 -13.38 -32.12 -20.38
C VAL A 13 -14.08 -30.75 -20.49
N LEU A 14 -15.38 -30.74 -20.76
CA LEU A 14 -16.17 -29.51 -20.84
C LEU A 14 -16.19 -28.77 -19.50
N SER A 15 -16.36 -29.51 -18.40
CA SER A 15 -16.33 -28.91 -17.03
C SER A 15 -14.97 -28.29 -16.71
N VAL A 16 -13.88 -28.96 -17.05
CA VAL A 16 -12.52 -28.42 -16.86
C VAL A 16 -12.30 -27.17 -17.70
N LEU A 17 -12.74 -27.16 -18.95
CA LEU A 17 -12.64 -25.97 -19.83
C LEU A 17 -13.47 -24.80 -19.30
N LEU A 18 -14.67 -25.06 -18.77
CA LEU A 18 -15.50 -24.03 -18.14
C LEU A 18 -14.86 -23.45 -16.88
N ILE A 19 -14.23 -24.29 -16.05
CA ILE A 19 -13.47 -23.84 -14.87
C ILE A 19 -12.29 -22.96 -15.28
N ILE A 20 -11.51 -23.39 -16.28
CA ILE A 20 -10.38 -22.61 -16.81
C ILE A 20 -10.87 -21.26 -17.36
N ALA A 21 -11.95 -21.27 -18.13
CA ALA A 21 -12.57 -20.04 -18.65
C ALA A 21 -13.04 -19.11 -17.53
N ALA A 22 -13.71 -19.66 -16.50
CA ALA A 22 -14.16 -18.90 -15.34
C ALA A 22 -12.99 -18.28 -14.57
N ILE A 23 -11.89 -19.03 -14.37
CA ILE A 23 -10.66 -18.50 -13.74
C ILE A 23 -10.04 -17.41 -14.62
N GLY A 24 -10.00 -17.61 -15.95
CA GLY A 24 -9.48 -16.61 -16.89
C GLY A 24 -10.32 -15.32 -16.88
N ILE A 25 -11.64 -15.45 -16.90
CA ILE A 25 -12.58 -14.33 -16.81
C ILE A 25 -12.42 -13.61 -15.45
N HIS A 26 -12.32 -14.36 -14.35
CA HIS A 26 -12.13 -13.78 -13.02
C HIS A 26 -10.81 -12.99 -12.94
N ARG A 27 -9.71 -13.56 -13.46
CA ARG A 27 -8.40 -12.88 -13.50
C ARG A 27 -8.42 -11.63 -14.40
N ALA A 28 -9.05 -11.71 -15.56
CA ALA A 28 -9.21 -10.58 -16.47
C ALA A 28 -10.12 -9.51 -15.85
N TRP A 29 -11.22 -9.93 -15.18
CA TRP A 29 -12.11 -9.03 -14.44
C TRP A 29 -11.39 -8.34 -13.29
N ASP A 30 -10.59 -9.07 -12.51
CA ASP A 30 -9.80 -8.51 -11.41
C ASP A 30 -8.69 -7.56 -11.91
N ARG A 31 -8.13 -7.84 -13.10
CA ARG A 31 -7.08 -7.00 -13.70
C ARG A 31 -7.62 -5.77 -14.42
N TYR A 32 -8.71 -5.87 -15.14
CA TYR A 32 -9.23 -4.83 -16.04
C TYR A 32 -10.61 -4.31 -15.65
N ASN A 33 -11.23 -4.84 -14.60
CA ASN A 33 -12.60 -4.56 -14.19
C ASN A 33 -13.30 -3.54 -15.13
N PRO A 34 -13.95 -3.97 -16.22
CA PRO A 34 -14.50 -3.04 -17.22
C PRO A 34 -15.57 -2.13 -16.62
N ILE A 35 -16.19 -2.53 -15.51
CA ILE A 35 -17.14 -1.70 -14.77
C ILE A 35 -16.40 -0.57 -14.06
N ASP A 36 -15.27 -0.84 -13.39
CA ASP A 36 -14.46 0.22 -12.79
C ASP A 36 -13.92 1.19 -13.85
N TYR A 37 -13.47 0.65 -15.02
CA TYR A 37 -13.04 1.48 -16.15
C TYR A 37 -14.20 2.32 -16.73
N TRP A 38 -15.37 1.73 -16.91
CA TRP A 38 -16.57 2.41 -17.41
C TRP A 38 -17.10 3.44 -16.42
N LEU A 39 -17.17 3.09 -15.16
CA LEU A 39 -17.51 4.02 -14.09
C LEU A 39 -16.53 5.19 -14.06
N VAL A 40 -15.24 4.93 -14.16
CA VAL A 40 -14.18 5.94 -14.23
C VAL A 40 -14.37 6.86 -15.45
N LYS A 41 -14.62 6.29 -16.62
CA LYS A 41 -14.71 7.07 -17.86
C LYS A 41 -16.00 7.87 -17.98
N TYR A 42 -17.13 7.42 -17.41
CA TYR A 42 -18.46 7.97 -17.68
C TYR A 42 -19.30 8.31 -16.44
N GLY A 43 -18.94 7.90 -15.26
CA GLY A 43 -19.78 7.97 -14.07
C GLY A 43 -19.23 8.71 -12.86
N TYR A 44 -17.99 9.06 -12.92
CA TYR A 44 -17.33 9.57 -11.72
C TYR A 44 -17.00 11.07 -11.77
N ASN A 45 -17.87 11.88 -12.32
CA ASN A 45 -17.73 13.35 -12.30
C ASN A 45 -17.95 13.99 -10.90
N GLU A 46 -18.27 13.20 -9.88
CA GLU A 46 -18.52 13.67 -8.50
C GLU A 46 -17.40 13.29 -7.52
N PHE A 47 -16.17 13.20 -7.99
CA PHE A 47 -15.06 12.89 -7.10
C PHE A 47 -14.62 14.06 -6.27
N ILE A 48 -14.27 13.75 -5.03
CA ILE A 48 -13.33 14.57 -4.29
C ILE A 48 -12.02 14.50 -5.09
N PRO A 49 -11.54 15.60 -5.67
CA PRO A 49 -10.30 15.58 -6.42
C PRO A 49 -9.16 15.15 -5.46
N PRO A 50 -8.16 14.40 -5.96
CA PRO A 50 -7.01 14.05 -5.16
C PRO A 50 -6.34 15.32 -4.65
N ARG A 51 -5.91 15.30 -3.40
CA ARG A 51 -5.20 16.42 -2.80
C ARG A 51 -3.71 16.23 -2.97
N SER A 52 -3.00 17.34 -3.09
CA SER A 52 -1.54 17.35 -2.99
C SER A 52 -1.13 17.25 -1.53
N ILE A 53 -0.03 16.55 -1.25
CA ILE A 53 0.59 16.58 0.07
C ILE A 53 0.99 18.04 0.35
N PRO A 54 0.56 18.64 1.46
CA PRO A 54 0.93 20.00 1.82
C PRO A 54 2.45 20.16 1.84
N ASP A 55 2.93 21.24 1.25
CA ASP A 55 4.35 21.57 1.24
C ASP A 55 5.31 20.54 0.59
N ALA A 56 4.79 19.58 -0.19
CA ALA A 56 5.63 18.65 -0.93
C ALA A 56 6.73 19.37 -1.76
N HIS A 57 6.40 20.53 -2.30
CA HIS A 57 7.36 21.40 -3.01
C HIS A 57 8.38 22.11 -2.10
N LYS A 58 8.15 22.16 -0.79
CA LYS A 58 9.10 22.69 0.21
C LYS A 58 10.09 21.65 0.72
N ILE A 59 9.88 20.39 0.35
CA ILE A 59 10.82 19.31 0.68
C ILE A 59 12.16 19.64 -0.01
N ALA A 60 13.12 20.10 0.77
CA ALA A 60 14.39 20.65 0.27
C ALA A 60 15.34 19.58 -0.29
N ALA A 61 15.11 18.33 0.10
CA ALA A 61 15.83 17.13 -0.35
C ALA A 61 14.82 15.98 -0.42
N PRO A 62 15.13 14.83 -1.04
CA PRO A 62 14.27 13.67 -0.96
C PRO A 62 13.98 13.34 0.50
N GLU A 63 12.70 13.24 0.86
CA GLU A 63 12.31 12.77 2.17
C GLU A 63 12.26 11.24 2.18
N MET A 64 12.68 10.66 3.29
CA MET A 64 12.72 9.21 3.44
C MET A 64 11.37 8.68 3.93
N ILE A 65 10.92 7.57 3.34
CA ILE A 65 9.82 6.76 3.85
C ILE A 65 10.43 5.57 4.59
N ALA A 66 10.19 5.46 5.89
CA ALA A 66 10.60 4.30 6.67
C ALA A 66 9.74 3.08 6.28
N HIS A 67 10.30 2.16 5.50
CA HIS A 67 9.61 1.01 4.92
C HIS A 67 9.38 -0.08 5.97
N GLY A 68 8.15 -0.64 6.08
CA GLY A 68 7.79 -1.62 7.10
C GLY A 68 7.99 -1.14 8.53
N GLY A 69 7.86 0.17 8.78
CA GLY A 69 8.15 0.83 10.04
C GLY A 69 9.60 1.28 10.20
N GLY A 70 10.49 0.93 9.25
CA GLY A 70 11.93 1.16 9.32
C GLY A 70 12.68 0.01 10.02
N GLU A 71 14.00 -0.04 9.80
CA GLU A 71 14.86 -1.03 10.43
C GLU A 71 14.98 -0.79 11.95
N ILE A 72 14.80 -1.86 12.71
CA ILE A 72 15.01 -1.88 14.16
C ILE A 72 15.97 -3.03 14.54
N ASP A 73 17.05 -2.73 15.24
CA ASP A 73 18.08 -3.70 15.65
C ASP A 73 18.62 -4.57 14.48
N GLY A 74 18.72 -3.99 13.28
CA GLY A 74 19.15 -4.68 12.07
C GLY A 74 18.06 -5.53 11.40
N ILE A 75 16.82 -5.53 11.91
CA ILE A 75 15.68 -6.26 11.36
C ILE A 75 14.77 -5.29 10.61
N GLN A 76 14.44 -5.64 9.37
CA GLN A 76 13.58 -4.88 8.48
C GLN A 76 12.17 -5.45 8.48
N TYR A 77 11.19 -4.68 8.01
CA TYR A 77 9.80 -5.11 7.77
C TYR A 77 9.05 -5.67 8.99
N THR A 78 9.43 -5.22 10.18
CA THR A 78 8.74 -5.72 11.37
C THR A 78 7.30 -5.23 11.46
N ASN A 79 6.95 -4.11 10.82
CA ASN A 79 5.64 -3.49 10.93
C ASN A 79 5.18 -3.37 12.41
N SER A 80 6.13 -3.12 13.31
CA SER A 80 5.94 -3.18 14.76
C SER A 80 5.78 -1.80 15.38
N ARG A 81 5.24 -1.79 16.60
CA ARG A 81 5.11 -0.58 17.41
C ARG A 81 6.46 0.08 17.69
N GLU A 82 7.46 -0.71 18.02
CA GLU A 82 8.80 -0.23 18.36
C GLU A 82 9.48 0.38 17.13
N ALA A 83 9.31 -0.21 15.93
CA ALA A 83 9.84 0.34 14.69
C ALA A 83 9.20 1.69 14.35
N LEU A 84 7.87 1.81 14.45
CA LEU A 84 7.16 3.07 14.27
C LEU A 84 7.68 4.16 15.23
N LEU A 85 7.75 3.87 16.52
CA LEU A 85 8.20 4.84 17.52
C LEU A 85 9.66 5.25 17.32
N GLN A 86 10.51 4.30 16.95
CA GLN A 86 11.91 4.59 16.63
C GLN A 86 12.04 5.46 15.39
N SER A 87 11.24 5.21 14.34
CA SER A 87 11.25 6.02 13.12
C SER A 87 10.78 7.45 13.39
N ILE A 88 9.75 7.64 14.20
CA ILE A 88 9.34 8.99 14.67
C ILE A 88 10.51 9.66 15.41
N ALA A 89 11.15 8.98 16.35
CA ALA A 89 12.26 9.52 17.13
C ALA A 89 13.49 9.85 16.25
N ARG A 90 13.70 9.13 15.16
CA ARG A 90 14.74 9.38 14.15
C ARG A 90 14.41 10.54 13.20
N GLY A 91 13.19 11.08 13.25
CA GLY A 91 12.75 12.24 12.48
C GLY A 91 12.16 11.91 11.11
N TYR A 92 11.76 10.66 10.86
CA TYR A 92 10.99 10.34 9.66
C TYR A 92 9.64 11.04 9.71
N LYS A 93 9.27 11.66 8.58
CA LYS A 93 7.94 12.25 8.37
C LYS A 93 7.00 11.34 7.61
N PHE A 94 7.51 10.34 6.96
CA PHE A 94 6.74 9.35 6.24
C PHE A 94 7.14 7.96 6.75
N ILE A 95 6.17 7.22 7.26
CA ILE A 95 6.39 5.88 7.80
C ILE A 95 5.39 4.95 7.16
N GLU A 96 5.89 3.96 6.47
CA GLU A 96 5.06 2.95 5.82
C GLU A 96 4.85 1.76 6.76
N ILE A 97 3.61 1.34 6.87
CA ILE A 97 3.17 0.13 7.58
C ILE A 97 2.18 -0.60 6.68
N ASP A 98 2.50 -1.84 6.35
CA ASP A 98 1.58 -2.77 5.70
C ASP A 98 0.45 -3.17 6.65
N PHE A 99 -0.79 -3.32 6.14
CA PHE A 99 -1.90 -3.78 6.97
C PHE A 99 -2.55 -5.06 6.47
N LYS A 100 -2.87 -5.92 7.43
CA LYS A 100 -3.79 -7.04 7.28
C LYS A 100 -4.97 -6.89 8.23
N GLU A 101 -6.02 -7.66 7.97
CA GLU A 101 -7.26 -7.63 8.72
C GLU A 101 -7.34 -8.88 9.60
N THR A 102 -7.76 -8.71 10.83
CA THR A 102 -8.10 -9.82 11.74
C THR A 102 -9.48 -10.38 11.39
N ILE A 103 -9.86 -11.51 11.99
CA ILE A 103 -11.22 -12.07 11.82
C ILE A 103 -12.28 -11.06 12.26
N GLU A 104 -12.00 -10.25 13.27
CA GLU A 104 -12.92 -9.25 13.81
C GLU A 104 -12.93 -7.92 13.05
N GLY A 105 -12.12 -7.78 11.97
CA GLY A 105 -12.09 -6.60 11.12
C GLY A 105 -11.17 -5.47 11.60
N GLU A 106 -10.33 -5.71 12.61
CA GLU A 106 -9.30 -4.74 13.00
C GLU A 106 -8.09 -4.83 12.06
N LEU A 107 -7.54 -3.70 11.68
CA LEU A 107 -6.33 -3.62 10.86
C LEU A 107 -5.09 -3.62 11.75
N PHE A 108 -4.13 -4.48 11.44
CA PHE A 108 -2.87 -4.61 12.18
C PHE A 108 -1.67 -4.66 11.24
N GLY A 109 -0.51 -4.24 11.73
CA GLY A 109 0.74 -4.16 10.97
C GLY A 109 1.26 -5.54 10.58
N ALA A 110 1.25 -5.85 9.28
CA ALA A 110 1.81 -7.08 8.71
C ALA A 110 1.85 -7.02 7.18
N HIS A 111 2.97 -7.43 6.59
CA HIS A 111 3.11 -7.51 5.14
C HIS A 111 2.22 -8.63 4.54
N SER A 112 2.18 -9.80 5.18
CA SER A 112 1.26 -10.89 4.84
C SER A 112 0.88 -11.71 6.06
N SER A 113 -0.27 -12.39 6.01
CA SER A 113 -0.70 -13.27 7.10
C SER A 113 0.27 -14.44 7.31
N ARG A 114 0.91 -14.93 6.25
CA ARG A 114 1.92 -15.97 6.31
C ARG A 114 3.17 -15.50 7.05
N GLU A 115 3.72 -14.37 6.61
CA GLU A 115 4.94 -13.79 7.19
C GLU A 115 4.73 -13.41 8.66
N PHE A 116 3.55 -12.84 8.98
CA PHE A 116 3.20 -12.56 10.37
C PHE A 116 3.23 -13.81 11.25
N ARG A 117 2.71 -14.95 10.77
CA ARG A 117 2.76 -16.21 11.51
C ARG A 117 4.18 -16.73 11.67
N GLU A 118 4.98 -16.66 10.59
CA GLU A 118 6.39 -17.03 10.63
C GLU A 118 7.17 -16.20 11.67
N PHE A 119 6.91 -14.89 11.73
CA PHE A 119 7.60 -13.99 12.67
C PHE A 119 7.11 -14.08 14.11
N THR A 120 5.91 -14.57 14.32
CA THR A 120 5.28 -14.64 15.66
C THR A 120 5.15 -16.07 16.20
N GLU A 121 5.68 -17.06 15.48
CA GLU A 121 5.57 -18.49 15.82
C GLU A 121 4.11 -18.97 16.01
N LEU A 122 3.13 -18.24 15.50
CA LEU A 122 1.75 -18.68 15.50
C LEU A 122 1.58 -19.88 14.57
N ALA A 123 0.83 -20.86 15.04
CA ALA A 123 0.54 -22.06 14.25
C ALA A 123 0.01 -21.71 12.86
N ASP A 124 0.52 -22.37 11.83
CA ASP A 124 0.00 -22.25 10.47
C ASP A 124 -1.37 -22.94 10.38
N ILE A 125 -2.43 -22.16 10.44
CA ILE A 125 -3.81 -22.62 10.25
C ILE A 125 -4.33 -22.24 8.85
N GLY A 126 -3.41 -22.10 7.88
CA GLY A 126 -3.71 -21.76 6.50
C GLY A 126 -4.00 -20.28 6.30
N HIS A 127 -4.97 -19.96 5.43
CA HIS A 127 -5.28 -18.57 5.05
C HIS A 127 -6.24 -17.85 6.01
N ILE A 128 -6.58 -18.47 7.16
CA ILE A 128 -7.48 -17.85 8.14
C ILE A 128 -6.75 -16.68 8.82
N PRO A 129 -7.33 -15.46 8.81
CA PRO A 129 -6.74 -14.34 9.54
C PRO A 129 -6.62 -14.64 11.04
N PRO A 130 -5.63 -14.06 11.74
CA PRO A 130 -5.55 -14.19 13.20
C PRO A 130 -6.71 -13.44 13.87
N THR A 131 -7.03 -13.84 15.11
CA THR A 131 -7.92 -13.06 15.98
C THR A 131 -7.19 -11.85 16.57
N ASN A 132 -7.95 -10.84 17.03
CA ASN A 132 -7.39 -9.72 17.77
C ASN A 132 -6.55 -10.16 18.97
N GLU A 133 -7.02 -11.18 19.69
CA GLU A 133 -6.32 -11.73 20.85
C GLU A 133 -4.99 -12.38 20.45
N GLN A 134 -4.97 -13.15 19.37
CA GLN A 134 -3.73 -13.73 18.84
C GLN A 134 -2.71 -12.66 18.45
N VAL A 135 -3.16 -11.59 17.79
CA VAL A 135 -2.28 -10.47 17.42
C VAL A 135 -1.74 -9.75 18.67
N ARG A 136 -2.59 -9.46 19.67
CA ARG A 136 -2.18 -8.76 20.91
C ARG A 136 -1.17 -9.55 21.74
N ASN A 137 -1.30 -10.87 21.76
CA ASN A 137 -0.44 -11.76 22.54
C ASN A 137 0.83 -12.18 21.80
N ALA A 138 0.91 -11.94 20.50
CA ALA A 138 2.06 -12.30 19.69
C ALA A 138 3.26 -11.38 19.94
N LYS A 139 4.45 -11.90 19.62
CA LYS A 139 5.69 -11.13 19.59
C LYS A 139 6.41 -11.39 18.27
N ILE A 140 6.59 -10.36 17.47
CA ILE A 140 7.35 -10.42 16.23
C ILE A 140 8.82 -10.68 16.58
N HIS A 141 9.38 -11.76 16.05
CA HIS A 141 10.73 -12.26 16.37
C HIS A 141 10.97 -12.41 17.89
N GLY A 142 9.91 -12.83 18.63
CA GLY A 142 9.98 -13.01 20.08
C GLY A 142 10.16 -11.72 20.89
N LYS A 143 10.22 -10.55 20.25
CA LYS A 143 10.62 -9.28 20.90
C LYS A 143 9.64 -8.13 20.66
N TYR A 144 9.31 -7.86 19.39
CA TYR A 144 8.57 -6.64 19.03
C TYR A 144 7.06 -6.85 19.11
N THR A 145 6.35 -5.75 19.39
CA THR A 145 4.90 -5.75 19.60
C THR A 145 4.18 -5.47 18.28
N PRO A 146 3.29 -6.36 17.80
CA PRO A 146 2.38 -6.04 16.72
C PRO A 146 1.59 -4.77 17.05
N ILE A 147 1.26 -3.97 16.04
CA ILE A 147 0.54 -2.71 16.24
C ILE A 147 -0.77 -2.70 15.45
N PHE A 148 -1.86 -2.25 16.07
CA PHE A 148 -3.13 -2.02 15.40
C PHE A 148 -3.21 -0.59 14.83
N LEU A 149 -3.99 -0.42 13.77
CA LEU A 149 -4.17 0.89 13.15
C LEU A 149 -4.74 1.94 14.12
N ARG A 150 -5.62 1.53 15.05
CA ARG A 150 -6.14 2.41 16.12
C ARG A 150 -5.04 2.89 17.07
N GLU A 151 -4.05 2.04 17.34
CA GLU A 151 -2.91 2.43 18.19
C GLU A 151 -1.98 3.41 17.44
N ILE A 152 -1.82 3.23 16.13
CA ILE A 152 -1.09 4.19 15.28
C ILE A 152 -1.81 5.54 15.29
N TYR A 153 -3.15 5.56 15.19
CA TYR A 153 -3.91 6.80 15.35
C TYR A 153 -3.62 7.48 16.67
N GLU A 154 -3.66 6.74 17.79
CA GLU A 154 -3.38 7.32 19.13
C GLU A 154 -1.97 7.92 19.22
N ILE A 155 -1.00 7.39 18.50
CA ILE A 155 0.35 7.92 18.40
C ILE A 155 0.39 9.15 17.48
N LEU A 156 -0.07 8.99 16.22
CA LEU A 156 0.12 10.01 15.18
C LEU A 156 -0.75 11.27 15.36
N LYS A 157 -1.85 11.22 16.12
CA LYS A 157 -2.61 12.42 16.47
C LYS A 157 -1.77 13.46 17.26
N HIS A 158 -0.67 13.04 17.87
CA HIS A 158 0.29 13.90 18.57
C HIS A 158 1.51 14.29 17.70
N HIS A 159 1.58 13.79 16.47
CA HIS A 159 2.64 14.05 15.49
C HIS A 159 2.03 14.53 14.17
N PRO A 160 1.47 15.75 14.10
CA PRO A 160 0.70 16.22 12.94
C PRO A 160 1.51 16.37 11.65
N ASP A 161 2.83 16.34 11.73
CA ASP A 161 3.76 16.40 10.61
C ASP A 161 4.23 15.00 10.12
N VAL A 162 3.75 13.93 10.74
CA VAL A 162 4.07 12.55 10.36
C VAL A 162 2.91 11.94 9.57
N TYR A 163 3.23 11.35 8.43
CA TYR A 163 2.29 10.68 7.53
C TYR A 163 2.43 9.17 7.64
N LEU A 164 1.30 8.50 7.78
CA LEU A 164 1.20 7.06 7.61
C LEU A 164 1.06 6.75 6.13
N VAL A 165 1.95 5.93 5.60
CA VAL A 165 1.86 5.34 4.25
C VAL A 165 1.44 3.89 4.40
N THR A 166 0.57 3.39 3.53
CA THR A 166 0.14 1.99 3.61
C THR A 166 -0.33 1.42 2.28
N ASP A 167 -0.27 0.10 2.20
CA ASP A 167 -0.82 -0.69 1.11
C ASP A 167 -1.51 -1.98 1.64
N LYS A 168 -1.51 -3.07 0.87
CA LYS A 168 -1.99 -4.44 1.15
C LYS A 168 -3.46 -4.58 1.53
N THR A 169 -4.18 -3.54 1.95
CA THR A 169 -5.62 -3.62 2.22
C THR A 169 -6.43 -2.72 1.29
N ARG A 170 -7.69 -3.11 1.05
CA ARG A 170 -8.68 -2.33 0.28
C ARG A 170 -9.88 -1.92 1.14
N ALA A 171 -9.78 -2.13 2.44
CA ALA A 171 -10.82 -1.80 3.40
C ALA A 171 -10.79 -0.30 3.76
N TYR A 172 -10.85 0.58 2.74
CA TYR A 172 -10.65 2.04 2.90
C TYR A 172 -11.59 2.69 3.92
N LYS A 173 -12.84 2.23 4.02
CA LYS A 173 -13.79 2.74 5.03
C LYS A 173 -13.36 2.34 6.43
N ALA A 174 -13.08 1.04 6.65
CA ALA A 174 -12.59 0.54 7.93
C ALA A 174 -11.27 1.22 8.33
N MET A 175 -10.41 1.52 7.34
CA MET A 175 -9.17 2.26 7.55
C MET A 175 -9.44 3.66 8.10
N LEU A 176 -10.39 4.42 7.52
CA LEU A 176 -10.74 5.76 8.00
C LEU A 176 -11.53 5.73 9.33
N GLU A 177 -12.26 4.66 9.63
CA GLU A 177 -12.92 4.46 10.91
C GLU A 177 -11.90 4.18 12.04
N GLN A 178 -10.79 3.49 11.71
CA GLN A 178 -9.74 3.16 12.66
C GLN A 178 -8.63 4.22 12.72
N PHE A 179 -8.47 5.01 11.67
CA PHE A 179 -7.51 6.12 11.57
C PHE A 179 -8.19 7.38 10.99
N PRO A 180 -8.96 8.12 11.79
CA PRO A 180 -9.75 9.28 11.34
C PRO A 180 -8.90 10.55 11.11
N LEU A 181 -7.71 10.39 10.53
CA LEU A 181 -6.81 11.47 10.12
C LEU A 181 -6.49 11.37 8.62
N PRO A 182 -7.47 11.60 7.73
CA PRO A 182 -7.24 11.45 6.29
C PRO A 182 -6.15 12.41 5.76
N GLN A 183 -5.85 13.49 6.48
CA GLN A 183 -4.78 14.43 6.16
C GLN A 183 -3.36 13.90 6.47
N GLN A 184 -3.24 12.78 7.19
CA GLN A 184 -1.97 12.12 7.51
C GLN A 184 -1.89 10.72 6.88
N LEU A 185 -2.83 10.35 6.00
CA LEU A 185 -2.93 9.00 5.45
C LEU A 185 -2.67 9.00 3.93
N ILE A 186 -1.62 8.32 3.52
CA ILE A 186 -1.29 8.02 2.13
C ILE A 186 -1.60 6.54 1.89
N VAL A 187 -2.34 6.24 0.83
CA VAL A 187 -2.71 4.87 0.49
C VAL A 187 -2.21 4.51 -0.90
N GLU A 188 -1.37 3.51 -0.99
CA GLU A 188 -0.91 3.00 -2.26
C GLU A 188 -1.99 2.18 -2.96
N THR A 189 -2.20 2.48 -4.21
CA THR A 189 -3.11 1.73 -5.07
C THR A 189 -2.39 1.22 -6.31
N TYR A 190 -2.70 -0.01 -6.70
CA TYR A 190 -2.03 -0.72 -7.80
C TYR A 190 -2.92 -0.90 -9.03
N LYS A 191 -4.16 -0.40 -8.98
CA LYS A 191 -5.12 -0.44 -10.07
C LYS A 191 -5.94 0.85 -10.08
N VAL A 192 -6.28 1.33 -11.27
CA VAL A 192 -7.10 2.56 -11.44
C VAL A 192 -8.41 2.48 -10.66
N GLY A 193 -9.09 1.34 -10.65
CA GLY A 193 -10.31 1.15 -9.86
C GLY A 193 -10.09 1.22 -8.35
N GLN A 194 -8.93 0.83 -7.84
CA GLN A 194 -8.58 1.01 -6.41
C GLN A 194 -8.41 2.48 -6.07
N TYR A 195 -7.70 3.23 -6.91
CA TYR A 195 -7.51 4.68 -6.76
C TYR A 195 -8.85 5.41 -6.59
N TYR A 196 -9.78 5.17 -7.50
CA TYR A 196 -11.09 5.82 -7.42
C TYR A 196 -11.94 5.34 -6.25
N ARG A 197 -11.87 4.06 -5.89
CA ARG A 197 -12.53 3.57 -4.67
C ARG A 197 -11.97 4.19 -3.40
N ALA A 198 -10.66 4.42 -3.35
CA ALA A 198 -10.02 5.11 -2.24
C ALA A 198 -10.51 6.57 -2.14
N LEU A 199 -10.52 7.31 -3.25
CA LEU A 199 -11.08 8.67 -3.31
C LEU A 199 -12.54 8.71 -2.86
N LYS A 200 -13.37 7.79 -3.37
CA LYS A 200 -14.80 7.70 -3.01
C LYS A 200 -14.98 7.36 -1.51
N ALA A 201 -14.10 6.62 -0.92
CA ALA A 201 -14.13 6.32 0.51
C ALA A 201 -13.71 7.51 1.38
N GLY A 202 -13.09 8.55 0.81
CA GLY A 202 -12.62 9.73 1.55
C GLY A 202 -11.11 9.76 1.81
N ILE A 203 -10.32 8.88 1.20
CA ILE A 203 -8.85 8.95 1.24
C ILE A 203 -8.39 10.19 0.48
N TRP A 204 -7.56 11.02 1.11
CA TRP A 204 -7.09 12.28 0.51
C TRP A 204 -5.90 12.09 -0.44
N TYR A 205 -5.03 11.15 -0.13
CA TYR A 205 -3.75 10.93 -0.81
C TYR A 205 -3.62 9.48 -1.31
N PRO A 206 -4.48 9.03 -2.23
CA PRO A 206 -4.24 7.75 -2.89
C PRO A 206 -3.15 7.92 -3.96
N THR A 207 -2.27 6.94 -4.12
CA THR A 207 -1.33 6.93 -5.24
C THR A 207 -2.02 6.44 -6.50
N PHE A 208 -1.70 7.04 -7.65
CA PHE A 208 -2.23 6.59 -8.94
C PHE A 208 -1.26 5.58 -9.59
N PRO A 209 -1.74 4.41 -9.99
CA PRO A 209 -0.94 3.43 -10.71
C PRO A 209 -1.00 3.68 -12.22
N GLY A 210 0.06 4.16 -12.82
CA GLY A 210 0.07 4.38 -14.26
C GLY A 210 1.28 5.17 -14.74
N GLY A 211 1.42 5.27 -16.06
CA GLY A 211 2.44 6.09 -16.69
C GLY A 211 2.07 7.58 -16.66
N VAL A 212 3.00 8.42 -17.12
CA VAL A 212 2.86 9.90 -17.06
C VAL A 212 1.63 10.40 -17.81
N LYS A 213 1.30 9.76 -18.93
CA LYS A 213 0.09 10.12 -19.69
C LYS A 213 -1.17 9.95 -18.84
N GLU A 214 -1.33 8.78 -18.20
CA GLU A 214 -2.47 8.50 -17.34
C GLU A 214 -2.45 9.39 -16.08
N LEU A 215 -1.29 9.64 -15.49
CA LEU A 215 -1.14 10.55 -14.36
C LEU A 215 -1.67 11.95 -14.69
N ARG A 216 -1.40 12.47 -15.88
CA ARG A 216 -1.92 13.77 -16.34
C ARG A 216 -3.40 13.73 -16.68
N GLU A 217 -3.86 12.70 -17.40
CA GLU A 217 -5.28 12.51 -17.75
C GLU A 217 -6.18 12.43 -16.51
N HIS A 218 -5.72 11.74 -15.47
CA HIS A 218 -6.45 11.56 -14.22
C HIS A 218 -6.13 12.63 -13.16
N LYS A 219 -5.34 13.65 -13.50
CA LYS A 219 -4.92 14.74 -12.60
C LYS A 219 -4.36 14.20 -11.27
N ALA A 220 -3.66 13.07 -11.35
CA ALA A 220 -3.07 12.45 -10.16
C ALA A 220 -2.03 13.38 -9.53
N THR A 221 -1.99 13.41 -8.21
CA THR A 221 -1.04 14.25 -7.44
C THR A 221 0.08 13.42 -6.83
N LEU A 222 -0.11 12.10 -6.73
CA LEU A 222 0.80 11.18 -6.07
C LEU A 222 0.90 9.86 -6.85
N SER A 223 2.11 9.35 -7.03
CA SER A 223 2.35 8.04 -7.67
C SER A 223 3.52 7.33 -7.05
N VAL A 224 3.44 5.99 -6.98
CA VAL A 224 4.56 5.11 -6.61
C VAL A 224 5.24 4.59 -7.86
N MET A 225 6.57 4.65 -7.89
CA MET A 225 7.37 4.33 -9.05
C MET A 225 8.56 3.44 -8.67
N GLY A 226 8.81 2.40 -9.46
CA GLY A 226 10.05 1.61 -9.32
C GLY A 226 11.27 2.42 -9.76
N GLN A 227 12.44 2.16 -9.16
CA GLN A 227 13.69 2.84 -9.52
C GLN A 227 14.04 2.72 -11.01
N GLY A 228 13.84 1.54 -11.60
CA GLY A 228 14.10 1.33 -13.03
C GLY A 228 13.28 2.25 -13.91
N TYR A 229 12.00 2.44 -13.62
CA TYR A 229 11.12 3.35 -14.34
C TYR A 229 11.51 4.81 -14.09
N TRP A 230 11.78 5.17 -12.83
CA TRP A 230 12.27 6.48 -12.47
C TRP A 230 13.56 6.86 -13.22
N ASN A 231 14.50 5.94 -13.31
CA ASN A 231 15.80 6.19 -13.95
C ASN A 231 15.75 6.21 -15.48
N SER A 232 14.77 5.54 -16.09
CA SER A 232 14.68 5.38 -17.54
C SER A 232 13.79 6.39 -18.26
N ASP A 233 12.99 7.18 -17.53
CA ASP A 233 11.96 8.04 -18.11
C ASP A 233 12.05 9.49 -17.61
N ASP A 234 12.50 10.38 -18.49
CA ASP A 234 12.60 11.82 -18.19
C ASP A 234 11.24 12.48 -17.97
N GLU A 235 10.18 12.00 -18.63
CA GLU A 235 8.84 12.57 -18.45
C GLU A 235 8.31 12.31 -17.03
N VAL A 236 8.67 11.18 -16.43
CA VAL A 236 8.34 10.86 -15.05
C VAL A 236 8.98 11.86 -14.10
N ARG A 237 10.27 12.13 -14.29
CA ARG A 237 11.00 13.10 -13.47
C ARG A 237 10.44 14.51 -13.63
N GLN A 238 10.11 14.90 -14.87
CA GLN A 238 9.48 16.19 -15.14
C GLN A 238 8.10 16.30 -14.48
N TRP A 239 7.28 15.24 -14.55
CA TRP A 239 5.98 15.21 -13.88
C TRP A 239 6.11 15.39 -12.35
N ALA A 240 7.10 14.76 -11.73
CA ALA A 240 7.32 14.88 -10.29
C ALA A 240 7.74 16.28 -9.85
N LEU A 241 8.32 17.06 -10.76
CA LEU A 241 8.69 18.47 -10.52
C LEU A 241 7.54 19.46 -10.73
N GLU A 242 6.42 19.02 -11.30
CA GLU A 242 5.25 19.90 -11.48
C GLU A 242 4.66 20.28 -10.11
N PRO A 243 4.17 21.52 -9.93
CA PRO A 243 3.59 21.96 -8.68
C PRO A 243 2.44 21.04 -8.19
N GLY A 244 2.50 20.64 -6.94
CA GLY A 244 1.50 19.76 -6.31
C GLY A 244 1.60 18.29 -6.72
N ARG A 245 2.67 17.89 -7.39
CA ARG A 245 2.97 16.48 -7.69
C ARG A 245 4.00 15.94 -6.70
N THR A 246 3.93 14.65 -6.44
CA THR A 246 4.89 13.92 -5.60
C THR A 246 5.10 12.53 -6.17
N ALA A 247 6.34 12.16 -6.41
CA ALA A 247 6.74 10.79 -6.74
C ALA A 247 7.25 10.08 -5.48
N MET A 248 6.76 8.88 -5.24
CA MET A 248 7.27 7.95 -4.23
C MET A 248 8.09 6.90 -4.98
N VAL A 249 9.40 6.86 -4.74
CA VAL A 249 10.31 5.96 -5.44
C VAL A 249 10.62 4.76 -4.56
N LEU A 250 10.44 3.55 -5.12
CA LEU A 250 10.64 2.32 -4.37
C LEU A 250 12.11 2.09 -4.05
N THR A 251 12.31 1.38 -3.01
CA THR A 251 13.35 1.18 -2.05
C THR A 251 14.78 1.32 -2.58
N ASN A 252 15.50 2.25 -1.99
CA ASN A 252 16.94 2.36 -2.10
C ASN A 252 17.57 2.41 -0.70
N ASN A 253 18.55 1.56 -0.49
CA ASN A 253 19.33 1.45 0.75
C ASN A 253 20.78 1.91 0.58
N ASP A 254 21.13 2.49 -0.57
CA ASP A 254 22.41 3.18 -0.79
C ASP A 254 22.29 4.64 -0.34
N CYS A 255 22.50 4.84 0.95
CA CYS A 255 22.24 6.13 1.62
C CYS A 255 23.15 7.27 1.15
N ASP A 256 24.28 6.95 0.54
CA ASP A 256 25.27 7.92 0.09
C ASP A 256 25.02 8.41 -1.35
N ASN A 257 24.37 7.59 -2.17
CA ASN A 257 24.19 7.83 -3.61
C ASN A 257 22.70 8.05 -3.97
N ILE A 258 22.01 8.93 -3.23
CA ILE A 258 20.62 9.26 -3.51
C ILE A 258 20.59 10.47 -4.45
N ASP A 259 20.32 10.21 -5.73
CA ASP A 259 20.12 11.24 -6.76
C ASP A 259 18.62 11.34 -7.11
N LEU A 260 17.90 12.07 -6.29
CA LEU A 260 16.47 12.35 -6.50
C LEU A 260 16.22 13.86 -6.37
N PRO A 261 15.35 14.44 -7.22
CA PRO A 261 14.99 15.85 -7.11
C PRO A 261 14.18 16.15 -5.85
N LYS A 262 14.10 17.43 -5.53
CA LYS A 262 13.22 17.96 -4.50
C LYS A 262 11.78 17.52 -4.75
N GLY A 263 11.01 17.32 -3.67
CA GLY A 263 9.61 16.93 -3.76
C GLY A 263 9.39 15.44 -4.01
N THR A 264 10.45 14.63 -4.02
CA THR A 264 10.32 13.16 -4.07
C THR A 264 10.40 12.52 -2.70
N LEU A 265 9.72 11.40 -2.56
CA LEU A 265 9.78 10.52 -1.38
C LEU A 265 10.51 9.24 -1.76
N LEU A 266 11.41 8.76 -0.92
CA LEU A 266 12.20 7.56 -1.16
C LEU A 266 11.96 6.51 -0.11
N TYR A 267 11.48 5.34 -0.53
CA TYR A 267 11.43 4.18 0.35
C TYR A 267 12.84 3.71 0.71
N THR A 268 13.04 3.52 1.99
CA THR A 268 14.29 2.96 2.51
C THR A 268 14.01 2.11 3.75
N ASP A 269 14.78 1.05 3.90
CA ASP A 269 14.71 0.24 5.11
C ASP A 269 15.57 0.84 6.23
N ARG A 270 16.65 1.58 5.89
CA ARG A 270 17.69 1.97 6.84
C ARG A 270 18.26 3.38 6.72
N CYS A 271 18.09 4.07 5.57
CA CYS A 271 18.68 5.40 5.40
C CYS A 271 17.94 6.45 6.25
N LEU A 272 18.66 7.16 7.08
CA LEU A 272 18.06 8.16 7.96
C LEU A 272 17.69 9.44 7.19
N PRO A 273 16.65 10.17 7.63
CA PRO A 273 16.33 11.49 7.09
C PRO A 273 17.53 12.44 7.26
N LYS A 274 17.82 13.22 6.22
CA LYS A 274 18.82 14.29 6.32
C LYS A 274 18.22 15.42 7.17
N ARG A 275 18.86 15.76 8.26
CA ARG A 275 18.48 16.89 9.15
C ARG A 275 18.87 18.23 8.52
#